data_ad902044817f4222ff3f7b9e3122d17a
#
_entry.id   ad902044817f4222ff3f7b9e3122d17a
#
_cell.length_a   1.000
_cell.length_b   1.000
_cell.length_c   1.000
_cell.angle_alpha   90.00
_cell.angle_beta   90.00
_cell.angle_gamma   90.00
#
_symmetry.space_group_name_H-M   'P 1'
#
loop_
_entity.id
_entity.type
_entity.pdbx_description
1 polymer ?
#
loop_
_entity_poly.entity_id
_entity_poly.type
_entity_poly.pdbx_seq_one_letter_code
_entity_poly.pdbx_strand_id
1 'polypeptide(L)'
;MGVRVIGVCGRKGSGKDEVGKVLVDEYGFVRVALADPIKQLAHLIFGFDANTLFGPSAERERPVRDALAPAWWSRAQANLLTDPVDRVLRRLFASPSRALASLQHLCAQVLEPYGPQITARVVLQQMGTEWGRALYEDVWVDEVLRVVAALDEGHDYNPMHGVQLRELSSVKRLEPAIPGVVITDVRFQNEVRTVQHYKSGGRVWTINAERRLPPQVLDEHASEPAYAATATWANTIIDNNGPVEALRPEVERAARALQIQKVA
;
A
#
# COMPACT_ATOMS: atom_id res chain seq x y z
N MET A 1 16.47 9.31 17.44
CA MET A 1 15.08 9.60 17.02
C MET A 1 14.63 8.44 16.15
N GLY A 2 13.39 7.95 16.26
CA GLY A 2 12.88 6.91 15.37
C GLY A 2 12.61 7.47 13.96
N VAL A 3 12.43 6.56 12.98
CA VAL A 3 12.11 6.90 11.59
C VAL A 3 10.82 7.73 11.52
N ARG A 4 10.81 8.77 10.68
CA ARG A 4 9.60 9.56 10.43
C ARG A 4 8.61 8.81 9.56
N VAL A 5 7.31 8.93 9.84
CA VAL A 5 6.26 8.29 9.04
C VAL A 5 5.30 9.35 8.50
N ILE A 6 5.12 9.36 7.19
CA ILE A 6 4.15 10.23 6.52
C ILE A 6 3.17 9.35 5.74
N GLY A 7 1.90 9.37 6.14
CA GLY A 7 0.81 8.80 5.34
C GLY A 7 0.29 9.83 4.34
N VAL A 8 0.02 9.40 3.12
CA VAL A 8 -0.56 10.26 2.08
C VAL A 8 -1.92 9.71 1.69
N CYS A 9 -2.96 10.52 1.82
CA CYS A 9 -4.31 10.19 1.39
C CYS A 9 -4.79 11.17 0.30
N GLY A 10 -5.75 10.74 -0.52
CA GLY A 10 -6.31 11.54 -1.59
C GLY A 10 -7.05 10.67 -2.60
N ARG A 11 -7.93 11.28 -3.41
CA ARG A 11 -8.71 10.61 -4.46
C ARG A 11 -7.80 9.98 -5.52
N LYS A 12 -8.34 9.03 -6.29
CA LYS A 12 -7.67 8.51 -7.48
C LYS A 12 -7.32 9.68 -8.43
N GLY A 13 -6.07 9.73 -8.89
CA GLY A 13 -5.60 10.82 -9.75
C GLY A 13 -5.24 12.14 -9.04
N SER A 14 -5.35 12.23 -7.70
CA SER A 14 -5.05 13.46 -6.97
C SER A 14 -3.57 13.85 -6.89
N GLY A 15 -2.63 13.00 -7.33
CA GLY A 15 -1.19 13.27 -7.26
C GLY A 15 -0.49 12.63 -6.06
N LYS A 16 -1.11 11.68 -5.36
CA LYS A 16 -0.48 10.97 -4.22
C LYS A 16 0.87 10.36 -4.56
N ASP A 17 0.95 9.72 -5.72
CA ASP A 17 2.19 9.06 -6.16
C ASP A 17 3.30 10.09 -6.44
N GLU A 18 2.96 11.27 -6.95
CA GLU A 18 3.93 12.36 -7.16
C GLU A 18 4.43 12.94 -5.83
N VAL A 19 3.54 13.11 -4.84
CA VAL A 19 3.94 13.52 -3.49
C VAL A 19 4.90 12.48 -2.89
N GLY A 20 4.56 11.19 -3.01
CA GLY A 20 5.43 10.10 -2.58
C GLY A 20 6.79 10.13 -3.28
N LYS A 21 6.79 10.36 -4.60
CA LYS A 21 8.00 10.46 -5.40
C LYS A 21 8.91 11.62 -4.95
N VAL A 22 8.37 12.81 -4.72
CA VAL A 22 9.14 13.95 -4.21
C VAL A 22 9.79 13.61 -2.86
N LEU A 23 9.06 12.95 -1.94
CA LEU A 23 9.62 12.55 -0.64
C LEU A 23 10.73 11.50 -0.80
N VAL A 24 10.61 10.58 -1.74
CA VAL A 24 11.66 9.59 -2.03
C VAL A 24 12.89 10.25 -2.65
N ASP A 25 12.69 10.98 -3.75
CA ASP A 25 13.79 11.48 -4.58
C ASP A 25 14.59 12.60 -3.90
N GLU A 26 13.92 13.47 -3.12
CA GLU A 26 14.55 14.66 -2.57
C GLU A 26 14.83 14.58 -1.07
N TYR A 27 14.10 13.73 -0.37
CA TYR A 27 14.21 13.61 1.09
C TYR A 27 14.68 12.24 1.56
N GLY A 28 14.95 11.31 0.62
CA GLY A 28 15.48 9.97 0.93
C GLY A 28 14.50 9.05 1.68
N PHE A 29 13.20 9.32 1.60
CA PHE A 29 12.19 8.46 2.21
C PHE A 29 12.11 7.11 1.49
N VAL A 30 11.76 6.06 2.22
CA VAL A 30 11.39 4.79 1.61
C VAL A 30 9.88 4.78 1.38
N ARG A 31 9.46 4.44 0.16
CA ARG A 31 8.06 4.26 -0.17
C ARG A 31 7.57 2.89 0.28
N VAL A 32 6.45 2.84 0.97
CA VAL A 32 5.70 1.65 1.34
C VAL A 32 4.22 1.87 1.01
N ALA A 33 3.48 0.84 0.67
CA ALA A 33 2.04 0.93 0.44
C ALA A 33 1.28 -0.12 1.25
N LEU A 34 0.08 0.24 1.73
CA LEU A 34 -0.84 -0.69 2.41
C LEU A 34 -1.24 -1.86 1.50
N ALA A 35 -1.24 -1.62 0.18
CA ALA A 35 -1.51 -2.64 -0.82
C ALA A 35 -0.32 -3.58 -1.11
N ASP A 36 0.90 -3.30 -0.63
CA ASP A 36 2.06 -4.13 -0.97
C ASP A 36 1.95 -5.58 -0.49
N PRO A 37 1.50 -5.91 0.74
CA PRO A 37 1.31 -7.30 1.15
C PRO A 37 0.20 -8.01 0.35
N ILE A 38 -0.82 -7.27 -0.12
CA ILE A 38 -1.86 -7.82 -1.00
C ILE A 38 -1.26 -8.19 -2.35
N LYS A 39 -0.41 -7.31 -2.91
CA LYS A 39 0.29 -7.54 -4.18
C LYS A 39 1.27 -8.70 -4.07
N GLN A 40 1.97 -8.83 -2.94
CA GLN A 40 2.83 -9.98 -2.66
C GLN A 40 2.05 -11.30 -2.70
N LEU A 41 0.90 -11.36 -2.01
CA LEU A 41 0.03 -12.53 -2.08
C LEU A 41 -0.50 -12.79 -3.50
N ALA A 42 -0.92 -11.75 -4.20
CA ALA A 42 -1.41 -11.88 -5.58
C ALA A 42 -0.32 -12.38 -6.54
N HIS A 43 0.94 -11.94 -6.35
CA HIS A 43 2.09 -12.49 -7.07
C HIS A 43 2.28 -13.98 -6.78
N LEU A 44 2.32 -14.36 -5.50
CA LEU A 44 2.55 -15.74 -5.08
C LEU A 44 1.45 -16.69 -5.54
N ILE A 45 0.19 -16.26 -5.51
CA ILE A 45 -0.97 -17.10 -5.81
C ILE A 45 -1.24 -17.14 -7.31
N PHE A 46 -1.32 -15.99 -7.97
CA PHE A 46 -1.78 -15.85 -9.36
C PHE A 46 -0.65 -15.68 -10.37
N GLY A 47 0.59 -15.50 -9.91
CA GLY A 47 1.76 -15.30 -10.79
C GLY A 47 1.81 -13.93 -11.47
N PHE A 48 1.10 -12.91 -10.95
CA PHE A 48 1.17 -11.57 -11.51
C PHE A 48 2.60 -11.02 -11.42
N ASP A 49 3.07 -10.46 -12.51
CA ASP A 49 4.40 -9.88 -12.58
C ASP A 49 4.49 -8.47 -11.95
N ALA A 50 5.72 -7.96 -11.83
CA ALA A 50 5.97 -6.65 -11.26
C ALA A 50 5.32 -5.51 -12.07
N ASN A 51 5.27 -5.61 -13.41
CA ASN A 51 4.64 -4.60 -14.24
C ASN A 51 3.13 -4.53 -14.00
N THR A 52 2.48 -5.68 -13.90
CA THR A 52 1.05 -5.78 -13.57
C THR A 52 0.74 -5.18 -12.19
N LEU A 53 1.57 -5.44 -11.17
CA LEU A 53 1.27 -5.05 -9.80
C LEU A 53 1.74 -3.63 -9.45
N PHE A 54 2.90 -3.21 -9.95
CA PHE A 54 3.56 -1.94 -9.58
C PHE A 54 3.72 -0.97 -10.74
N GLY A 55 3.45 -1.41 -11.97
CA GLY A 55 3.47 -0.58 -13.17
C GLY A 55 2.28 0.40 -13.26
N PRO A 56 2.06 0.99 -14.44
CA PRO A 56 0.96 1.92 -14.67
C PRO A 56 -0.40 1.33 -14.29
N SER A 57 -1.32 2.17 -13.80
CA SER A 57 -2.65 1.73 -13.34
C SER A 57 -3.43 0.95 -14.41
N ALA A 58 -3.24 1.31 -15.69
CA ALA A 58 -3.87 0.64 -16.82
C ALA A 58 -3.50 -0.85 -16.94
N GLU A 59 -2.30 -1.25 -16.50
CA GLU A 59 -1.89 -2.67 -16.54
C GLU A 59 -2.76 -3.53 -15.61
N ARG A 60 -3.15 -3.00 -14.45
CA ARG A 60 -4.04 -3.68 -13.51
C ARG A 60 -5.49 -3.81 -14.00
N GLU A 61 -5.88 -2.97 -14.96
CA GLU A 61 -7.23 -2.93 -15.54
C GLU A 61 -7.38 -3.90 -16.74
N ARG A 62 -6.28 -4.45 -17.23
CA ARG A 62 -6.30 -5.41 -18.35
C ARG A 62 -6.86 -6.75 -17.88
N PRO A 63 -7.77 -7.37 -18.67
CA PRO A 63 -8.21 -8.72 -18.41
C PRO A 63 -7.03 -9.70 -18.37
N VAL A 64 -7.07 -10.64 -17.43
CA VAL A 64 -6.04 -11.68 -17.29
C VAL A 64 -6.31 -12.77 -18.34
N ARG A 65 -5.56 -12.73 -19.45
CA ARG A 65 -5.76 -13.67 -20.58
C ARG A 65 -5.64 -15.13 -20.17
N ASP A 66 -4.68 -15.44 -19.31
CA ASP A 66 -4.43 -16.80 -18.84
C ASP A 66 -5.56 -17.35 -17.96
N ALA A 67 -6.40 -16.49 -17.38
CA ALA A 67 -7.55 -16.90 -16.58
C ALA A 67 -8.65 -17.62 -17.38
N LEU A 68 -8.58 -17.59 -18.71
CA LEU A 68 -9.41 -18.41 -19.59
C LEU A 68 -9.05 -19.90 -19.53
N ALA A 69 -7.83 -20.25 -19.15
CA ALA A 69 -7.36 -21.61 -19.08
C ALA A 69 -7.66 -22.23 -17.70
N PRO A 70 -8.39 -23.35 -17.60
CA PRO A 70 -8.62 -24.05 -16.34
C PRO A 70 -7.33 -24.33 -15.56
N ALA A 71 -6.21 -24.57 -16.26
CA ALA A 71 -4.90 -24.77 -15.68
C ALA A 71 -4.39 -23.56 -14.87
N TRP A 72 -4.81 -22.33 -15.18
CA TRP A 72 -4.44 -21.15 -14.42
C TRP A 72 -5.06 -21.16 -13.03
N TRP A 73 -6.36 -21.47 -12.93
CA TRP A 73 -7.07 -21.61 -11.66
C TRP A 73 -6.56 -22.79 -10.85
N SER A 74 -6.27 -23.92 -11.48
CA SER A 74 -5.67 -25.07 -10.80
C SER A 74 -4.29 -24.73 -10.21
N ARG A 75 -3.47 -23.96 -10.91
CA ARG A 75 -2.19 -23.45 -10.36
C ARG A 75 -2.41 -22.49 -9.21
N ALA A 76 -3.34 -21.55 -9.32
CA ALA A 76 -3.65 -20.63 -8.25
C ALA A 76 -4.07 -21.38 -6.97
N GLN A 77 -4.94 -22.41 -7.10
CA GLN A 77 -5.35 -23.27 -5.99
C GLN A 77 -4.17 -24.04 -5.38
N ALA A 78 -3.29 -24.58 -6.20
CA ALA A 78 -2.08 -25.26 -5.72
C ALA A 78 -1.13 -24.29 -4.99
N ASN A 79 -0.96 -23.09 -5.54
CA ASN A 79 -0.09 -22.05 -4.95
C ASN A 79 -0.55 -21.59 -3.57
N LEU A 80 -1.86 -21.60 -3.28
CA LEU A 80 -2.41 -21.28 -1.96
C LEU A 80 -1.85 -22.20 -0.85
N LEU A 81 -1.43 -23.40 -1.19
CA LEU A 81 -0.90 -24.39 -0.25
C LEU A 81 0.63 -24.39 -0.14
N THR A 82 1.30 -23.41 -0.72
CA THR A 82 2.76 -23.35 -0.71
C THR A 82 3.32 -22.66 0.55
N ASP A 83 4.52 -23.02 0.94
CA ASP A 83 5.23 -22.39 2.07
C ASP A 83 5.37 -20.87 1.98
N PRO A 84 5.63 -20.26 0.79
CA PRO A 84 5.67 -18.79 0.70
C PRO A 84 4.34 -18.13 1.08
N VAL A 85 3.21 -18.67 0.65
CA VAL A 85 1.88 -18.16 1.01
C VAL A 85 1.62 -18.36 2.49
N ASP A 86 1.87 -19.55 3.04
CA ASP A 86 1.70 -19.84 4.48
C ASP A 86 2.52 -18.87 5.35
N ARG A 87 3.77 -18.58 4.99
CA ARG A 87 4.59 -17.59 5.72
C ARG A 87 3.96 -16.21 5.73
N VAL A 88 3.40 -15.76 4.61
CA VAL A 88 2.72 -14.46 4.56
C VAL A 88 1.46 -14.48 5.43
N LEU A 89 0.65 -15.52 5.37
CA LEU A 89 -0.56 -15.65 6.18
C LEU A 89 -0.26 -15.69 7.69
N ARG A 90 0.77 -16.39 8.12
CA ARG A 90 1.25 -16.42 9.52
C ARG A 90 1.72 -15.06 10.01
N ARG A 91 2.26 -14.24 9.12
CA ARG A 91 2.69 -12.88 9.43
C ARG A 91 1.52 -11.94 9.58
N LEU A 92 0.49 -12.11 8.74
CA LEU A 92 -0.65 -11.19 8.66
C LEU A 92 -1.78 -11.50 9.67
N PHE A 93 -1.99 -12.77 9.99
CA PHE A 93 -3.18 -13.21 10.72
C PHE A 93 -2.86 -14.07 11.94
N ALA A 94 -3.56 -13.82 13.04
CA ALA A 94 -3.47 -14.65 14.24
C ALA A 94 -3.95 -16.11 14.00
N SER A 95 -4.85 -16.32 13.03
CA SER A 95 -5.31 -17.65 12.60
C SER A 95 -5.06 -17.86 11.11
N PRO A 96 -3.84 -18.30 10.73
CA PRO A 96 -3.46 -18.51 9.31
C PRO A 96 -4.34 -19.53 8.59
N SER A 97 -4.74 -20.60 9.26
CA SER A 97 -5.61 -21.63 8.68
C SER A 97 -7.01 -21.12 8.36
N ARG A 98 -7.58 -20.25 9.22
CA ARG A 98 -8.85 -19.58 8.93
C ARG A 98 -8.71 -18.61 7.76
N ALA A 99 -7.63 -17.85 7.73
CA ALA A 99 -7.33 -16.93 6.64
C ALA A 99 -7.16 -17.68 5.30
N LEU A 100 -6.45 -18.80 5.30
CA LEU A 100 -6.29 -19.66 4.13
C LEU A 100 -7.63 -20.22 3.65
N ALA A 101 -8.45 -20.80 4.52
CA ALA A 101 -9.75 -21.33 4.15
C ALA A 101 -10.69 -20.27 3.54
N SER A 102 -10.70 -19.07 4.14
CA SER A 102 -11.44 -17.93 3.61
C SER A 102 -10.88 -17.43 2.27
N LEU A 103 -9.56 -17.47 2.05
CA LEU A 103 -8.94 -17.10 0.78
C LEU A 103 -9.23 -18.13 -0.32
N GLN A 104 -9.23 -19.41 0.00
CA GLN A 104 -9.66 -20.48 -0.91
C GLN A 104 -11.12 -20.28 -1.34
N HIS A 105 -12.00 -19.95 -0.39
CA HIS A 105 -13.39 -19.62 -0.68
C HIS A 105 -13.51 -18.41 -1.60
N LEU A 106 -12.78 -17.32 -1.32
CA LEU A 106 -12.74 -16.13 -2.18
C LEU A 106 -12.32 -16.49 -3.61
N CYS A 107 -11.26 -17.27 -3.77
CA CYS A 107 -10.78 -17.69 -5.09
C CYS A 107 -11.82 -18.47 -5.86
N ALA A 108 -12.45 -19.48 -5.24
CA ALA A 108 -13.38 -20.40 -5.91
C ALA A 108 -14.77 -19.79 -6.12
N GLN A 109 -15.28 -19.01 -5.18
CA GLN A 109 -16.68 -18.55 -5.21
C GLN A 109 -16.85 -17.12 -5.70
N VAL A 110 -15.79 -16.31 -5.65
CA VAL A 110 -15.85 -14.89 -6.04
C VAL A 110 -14.99 -14.61 -7.26
N LEU A 111 -13.70 -14.97 -7.24
CA LEU A 111 -12.78 -14.58 -8.30
C LEU A 111 -12.93 -15.44 -9.57
N GLU A 112 -13.00 -16.75 -9.43
CA GLU A 112 -13.14 -17.67 -10.58
C GLU A 112 -14.38 -17.38 -11.42
N PRO A 113 -15.57 -17.07 -10.85
CA PRO A 113 -16.76 -16.70 -11.60
C PRO A 113 -16.65 -15.44 -12.47
N TYR A 114 -15.68 -14.54 -12.24
CA TYR A 114 -15.41 -13.43 -13.17
C TYR A 114 -14.96 -13.92 -14.55
N GLY A 115 -14.40 -15.13 -14.63
CA GLY A 115 -13.95 -15.72 -15.89
C GLY A 115 -13.04 -14.77 -16.68
N PRO A 116 -13.33 -14.53 -17.99
CA PRO A 116 -12.48 -13.72 -18.86
C PRO A 116 -12.46 -12.23 -18.50
N GLN A 117 -13.34 -11.76 -17.63
CA GLN A 117 -13.42 -10.36 -17.20
C GLN A 117 -12.53 -10.05 -16.01
N ILE A 118 -11.91 -11.08 -15.41
CA ILE A 118 -11.06 -10.86 -14.24
C ILE A 118 -9.86 -9.99 -14.59
N THR A 119 -9.55 -9.04 -13.71
CA THR A 119 -8.38 -8.16 -13.81
C THR A 119 -7.58 -8.22 -12.52
N ALA A 120 -6.30 -7.86 -12.57
CA ALA A 120 -5.50 -7.75 -11.35
C ALA A 120 -6.11 -6.75 -10.37
N ARG A 121 -6.77 -5.68 -10.85
CA ARG A 121 -7.48 -4.71 -10.00
C ARG A 121 -8.59 -5.39 -9.21
N VAL A 122 -9.44 -6.19 -9.85
CA VAL A 122 -10.52 -6.94 -9.16
C VAL A 122 -9.92 -7.85 -8.09
N VAL A 123 -8.89 -8.62 -8.44
CA VAL A 123 -8.21 -9.51 -7.47
C VAL A 123 -7.71 -8.73 -6.25
N LEU A 124 -6.99 -7.62 -6.47
CA LEU A 124 -6.43 -6.81 -5.38
C LEU A 124 -7.53 -6.15 -4.52
N GLN A 125 -8.62 -5.69 -5.11
CA GLN A 125 -9.75 -5.11 -4.37
C GLN A 125 -10.46 -6.16 -3.51
N GLN A 126 -10.77 -7.33 -4.08
CA GLN A 126 -11.42 -8.42 -3.36
C GLN A 126 -10.54 -8.95 -2.22
N MET A 127 -9.25 -9.17 -2.48
CA MET A 127 -8.30 -9.59 -1.45
C MET A 127 -8.08 -8.52 -0.37
N GLY A 128 -8.04 -7.27 -0.76
CA GLY A 128 -7.76 -6.16 0.16
C GLY A 128 -8.91 -5.86 1.13
N THR A 129 -10.11 -5.70 0.59
CA THR A 129 -11.28 -5.25 1.36
C THR A 129 -12.14 -6.43 1.80
N GLU A 130 -12.65 -7.20 0.84
CA GLU A 130 -13.66 -8.24 1.11
C GLU A 130 -13.10 -9.44 1.86
N TRP A 131 -11.80 -9.70 1.74
CA TRP A 131 -11.13 -10.77 2.46
C TRP A 131 -10.28 -10.27 3.63
N GLY A 132 -9.21 -9.52 3.38
CA GLY A 132 -8.23 -9.19 4.39
C GLY A 132 -8.81 -8.34 5.51
N ARG A 133 -9.42 -7.20 5.18
CA ARG A 133 -10.04 -6.31 6.17
C ARG A 133 -11.28 -6.92 6.83
N ALA A 134 -12.02 -7.78 6.14
CA ALA A 134 -13.15 -8.50 6.75
C ALA A 134 -12.71 -9.50 7.82
N LEU A 135 -11.50 -10.06 7.71
CA LEU A 135 -10.91 -10.92 8.74
C LEU A 135 -10.27 -10.14 9.88
N TYR A 136 -9.60 -9.05 9.55
CA TYR A 136 -8.96 -8.15 10.50
C TYR A 136 -8.81 -6.75 9.89
N GLU A 137 -9.55 -5.77 10.42
CA GLU A 137 -9.67 -4.44 9.82
C GLU A 137 -8.33 -3.71 9.67
N ASP A 138 -7.40 -3.87 10.62
CA ASP A 138 -6.10 -3.20 10.66
C ASP A 138 -4.98 -4.01 9.99
N VAL A 139 -5.26 -5.15 9.36
CA VAL A 139 -4.26 -6.09 8.84
C VAL A 139 -3.19 -5.43 7.98
N TRP A 140 -3.57 -4.51 7.11
CA TRP A 140 -2.64 -3.88 6.18
C TRP A 140 -1.82 -2.78 6.84
N VAL A 141 -2.42 -1.98 7.71
CA VAL A 141 -1.70 -0.92 8.42
C VAL A 141 -0.76 -1.48 9.46
N ASP A 142 -1.13 -2.53 10.17
CA ASP A 142 -0.25 -3.23 11.11
C ASP A 142 0.96 -3.85 10.41
N GLU A 143 0.75 -4.45 9.24
CA GLU A 143 1.86 -5.00 8.44
C GLU A 143 2.80 -3.89 7.96
N VAL A 144 2.26 -2.78 7.47
CA VAL A 144 3.09 -1.64 7.04
C VAL A 144 3.88 -1.07 8.22
N LEU A 145 3.28 -0.94 9.41
CA LEU A 145 4.04 -0.46 10.57
C LEU A 145 5.11 -1.45 11.05
N ARG A 146 4.92 -2.75 10.82
CA ARG A 146 6.00 -3.75 11.03
C ARG A 146 7.14 -3.55 10.03
N VAL A 147 6.84 -3.26 8.76
CA VAL A 147 7.85 -2.89 7.75
C VAL A 147 8.58 -1.62 8.17
N VAL A 148 7.86 -0.59 8.64
CA VAL A 148 8.45 0.65 9.15
C VAL A 148 9.43 0.38 10.30
N ALA A 149 9.05 -0.48 11.25
CA ALA A 149 9.92 -0.85 12.37
C ALA A 149 11.20 -1.58 11.88
N ALA A 150 11.06 -2.49 10.93
CA ALA A 150 12.21 -3.18 10.34
C ALA A 150 13.15 -2.23 9.57
N LEU A 151 12.60 -1.26 8.86
CA LEU A 151 13.38 -0.20 8.21
C LEU A 151 14.13 0.70 9.22
N ASP A 152 13.49 1.02 10.36
CA ASP A 152 14.12 1.76 11.46
C ASP A 152 15.28 0.96 12.10
N GLU A 153 15.18 -0.35 12.11
CA GLU A 153 16.23 -1.28 12.53
C GLU A 153 17.34 -1.48 11.48
N GLY A 154 17.17 -0.94 10.27
CA GLY A 154 18.17 -0.98 9.19
C GLY A 154 18.05 -2.19 8.25
N HIS A 155 16.91 -2.87 8.25
CA HIS A 155 16.60 -3.90 7.25
C HIS A 155 16.20 -3.28 5.92
N ASP A 156 16.34 -4.05 4.83
CA ASP A 156 15.91 -3.63 3.51
C ASP A 156 14.44 -4.01 3.28
N TYR A 157 13.79 -3.32 2.36
CA TYR A 157 12.41 -3.59 1.97
C TYR A 157 12.26 -3.67 0.45
N ASN A 158 11.56 -4.70 0.00
CA ASN A 158 11.13 -4.83 -1.39
C ASN A 158 9.62 -5.09 -1.43
N PRO A 159 8.81 -4.30 -2.18
CA PRO A 159 7.35 -4.46 -2.21
C PRO A 159 6.87 -5.84 -2.67
N MET A 160 7.65 -6.54 -3.54
CA MET A 160 7.34 -7.90 -4.01
C MET A 160 7.69 -8.98 -2.98
N HIS A 161 8.74 -8.77 -2.19
CA HIS A 161 9.34 -9.80 -1.35
C HIS A 161 9.22 -9.51 0.15
N GLY A 162 8.74 -8.33 0.52
CA GLY A 162 8.63 -7.88 1.91
C GLY A 162 9.98 -7.45 2.50
N VAL A 163 10.08 -7.54 3.82
CA VAL A 163 11.31 -7.20 4.55
C VAL A 163 12.39 -8.23 4.26
N GLN A 164 13.56 -7.75 3.88
CA GLN A 164 14.77 -8.56 3.67
C GLN A 164 15.71 -8.32 4.84
N LEU A 165 15.95 -9.38 5.62
CA LEU A 165 16.86 -9.29 6.75
C LEU A 165 18.27 -9.01 6.25
N ARG A 166 18.87 -7.91 6.70
CA ARG A 166 20.28 -7.64 6.52
C ARG A 166 21.04 -8.29 7.68
N GLU A 167 22.17 -8.93 7.40
CA GLU A 167 23.13 -9.24 8.45
C GLU A 167 23.66 -7.92 9.01
N LEU A 168 23.12 -7.54 10.16
CA LEU A 168 23.58 -6.33 10.87
C LEU A 168 24.95 -6.64 11.43
N SER A 169 25.97 -6.00 10.88
CA SER A 169 27.28 -5.96 11.56
C SER A 169 27.05 -5.42 12.99
N SER A 170 27.75 -5.97 13.97
CA SER A 170 27.60 -5.75 15.42
C SER A 170 27.74 -4.28 15.89
N VAL A 171 27.86 -3.34 14.97
CA VAL A 171 27.94 -1.91 15.24
C VAL A 171 26.52 -1.33 15.28
N LYS A 172 26.04 -1.03 16.48
CA LYS A 172 24.78 -0.33 16.71
C LYS A 172 24.82 1.01 15.97
N ARG A 173 23.94 1.19 14.97
CA ARG A 173 23.83 2.49 14.29
C ARG A 173 23.29 3.52 15.28
N LEU A 174 23.96 4.66 15.39
CA LEU A 174 23.55 5.79 16.23
C LEU A 174 22.45 6.64 15.56
N GLU A 175 22.31 6.51 14.23
CA GLU A 175 21.34 7.26 13.42
C GLU A 175 20.36 6.28 12.74
N PRO A 176 19.10 6.67 12.50
CA PRO A 176 18.17 5.86 11.72
C PRO A 176 18.77 5.59 10.34
N ALA A 177 18.55 4.35 9.84
CA ALA A 177 19.11 3.93 8.55
C ALA A 177 18.57 4.76 7.38
N ILE A 178 17.38 5.34 7.55
CA ILE A 178 16.65 6.13 6.55
C ILE A 178 16.02 7.37 7.21
N PRO A 179 15.85 8.49 6.48
CA PRO A 179 15.22 9.70 7.01
C PRO A 179 13.74 9.53 7.37
N GLY A 180 13.04 8.68 6.63
CA GLY A 180 11.62 8.43 6.86
C GLY A 180 11.00 7.41 5.92
N VAL A 181 9.73 7.12 6.17
CA VAL A 181 8.87 6.27 5.33
C VAL A 181 7.66 7.06 4.88
N VAL A 182 7.30 6.95 3.59
CA VAL A 182 6.05 7.48 3.05
C VAL A 182 5.10 6.34 2.69
N ILE A 183 3.90 6.38 3.26
CA ILE A 183 2.81 5.43 2.98
C ILE A 183 1.85 6.10 2.01
N THR A 184 1.82 5.67 0.74
CA THR A 184 1.22 6.43 -0.37
C THR A 184 -0.27 6.16 -0.64
N ASP A 185 -0.92 5.27 0.10
CA ASP A 185 -2.28 4.80 -0.18
C ASP A 185 -3.19 4.70 1.05
N VAL A 186 -3.01 5.60 2.02
CA VAL A 186 -3.90 5.71 3.18
C VAL A 186 -5.30 6.11 2.70
N ARG A 187 -6.33 5.34 3.12
CA ARG A 187 -7.71 5.50 2.65
C ARG A 187 -8.77 5.49 3.73
N PHE A 188 -8.55 4.76 4.82
CA PHE A 188 -9.52 4.55 5.88
C PHE A 188 -9.13 5.26 7.18
N GLN A 189 -10.14 5.58 7.99
CA GLN A 189 -9.94 6.33 9.24
C GLN A 189 -9.06 5.59 10.25
N ASN A 190 -9.20 4.26 10.36
CA ASN A 190 -8.34 3.43 11.20
C ASN A 190 -6.87 3.54 10.77
N GLU A 191 -6.58 3.53 9.47
CA GLU A 191 -5.24 3.69 8.92
C GLU A 191 -4.63 5.05 9.28
N VAL A 192 -5.43 6.14 9.16
CA VAL A 192 -4.98 7.48 9.58
C VAL A 192 -4.63 7.49 11.06
N ARG A 193 -5.52 7.00 11.90
CA ARG A 193 -5.29 6.97 13.36
C ARG A 193 -4.04 6.18 13.71
N THR A 194 -3.89 5.00 13.13
CA THR A 194 -2.75 4.11 13.41
C THR A 194 -1.43 4.75 12.97
N VAL A 195 -1.38 5.38 11.79
CA VAL A 195 -0.20 6.15 11.35
C VAL A 195 0.11 7.31 12.30
N GLN A 196 -0.89 8.09 12.70
CA GLN A 196 -0.70 9.25 13.60
C GLN A 196 -0.22 8.86 15.00
N HIS A 197 -0.60 7.68 15.48
CA HIS A 197 -0.20 7.18 16.80
C HIS A 197 1.09 6.35 16.79
N TYR A 198 1.74 6.21 15.63
CA TYR A 198 3.02 5.52 15.57
C TYR A 198 4.07 6.19 16.49
N LYS A 199 4.98 5.41 17.06
CA LYS A 199 5.94 5.75 18.14
C LYS A 199 6.56 7.16 18.08
N SER A 200 6.89 7.64 16.88
CA SER A 200 7.52 8.95 16.66
C SER A 200 6.53 10.08 16.35
N GLY A 201 5.22 9.80 16.39
CA GLY A 201 4.19 10.74 15.97
C GLY A 201 4.13 10.88 14.46
N GLY A 202 3.58 9.87 13.77
CA GLY A 202 3.34 9.91 12.32
C GLY A 202 2.46 11.09 11.91
N ARG A 203 2.54 11.47 10.64
CA ARG A 203 1.71 12.54 10.07
C ARG A 203 0.95 12.00 8.87
N VAL A 204 -0.24 12.51 8.66
CA VAL A 204 -1.03 12.20 7.46
C VAL A 204 -1.28 13.50 6.68
N TRP A 205 -0.93 13.46 5.39
CA TRP A 205 -1.16 14.53 4.44
C TRP A 205 -2.31 14.16 3.51
N THR A 206 -3.24 15.05 3.30
CA THR A 206 -4.29 14.90 2.29
C THR A 206 -4.01 15.77 1.08
N ILE A 207 -4.33 15.25 -0.11
CA ILE A 207 -4.16 15.97 -1.37
C ILE A 207 -5.50 16.57 -1.78
N ASN A 208 -5.57 17.89 -1.79
CA ASN A 208 -6.71 18.62 -2.37
C ASN A 208 -6.48 18.84 -3.87
N ALA A 209 -7.31 18.19 -4.70
CA ALA A 209 -7.25 18.27 -6.16
C ALA A 209 -8.67 18.43 -6.77
N GLU A 210 -9.60 19.01 -6.05
CA GLU A 210 -11.01 19.08 -6.44
C GLU A 210 -11.25 19.80 -7.78
N ARG A 211 -10.47 20.86 -8.06
CA ARG A 211 -10.58 21.63 -9.31
C ARG A 211 -10.00 20.90 -10.53
N ARG A 212 -9.08 19.95 -10.31
CA ARG A 212 -8.39 19.21 -11.39
C ARG A 212 -9.09 17.91 -11.74
N LEU A 213 -9.81 17.33 -10.79
CA LEU A 213 -10.48 16.07 -10.98
C LEU A 213 -11.92 16.32 -11.44
N PRO A 214 -12.41 15.56 -12.43
CA PRO A 214 -13.80 15.64 -12.82
C PRO A 214 -14.71 15.41 -11.62
N PRO A 215 -15.95 15.97 -11.63
CA PRO A 215 -16.97 15.57 -10.67
C PRO A 215 -17.05 14.06 -10.63
N GLN A 216 -17.19 13.49 -9.45
CA GLN A 216 -17.07 12.03 -9.24
C GLN A 216 -17.91 11.25 -10.25
N VAL A 217 -17.23 10.50 -11.12
CA VAL A 217 -17.72 9.19 -11.50
C VAL A 217 -17.59 8.38 -10.20
N LEU A 218 -18.70 7.99 -9.61
CA LEU A 218 -18.73 7.18 -8.39
C LEU A 218 -17.99 5.88 -8.71
N ASP A 219 -16.73 5.78 -8.28
CA ASP A 219 -16.09 4.49 -8.15
C ASP A 219 -16.82 3.85 -6.96
N GLU A 220 -17.66 2.86 -7.23
CA GLU A 220 -18.54 2.22 -6.24
C GLU A 220 -17.75 1.47 -5.16
N HIS A 221 -16.43 1.38 -5.31
CA HIS A 221 -15.60 0.69 -4.33
C HIS A 221 -15.52 1.46 -3.01
N ALA A 222 -15.74 0.76 -1.89
CA ALA A 222 -15.82 1.31 -0.53
C ALA A 222 -14.65 2.23 -0.12
N SER A 223 -13.48 2.11 -0.75
CA SER A 223 -12.30 2.94 -0.44
C SER A 223 -12.37 4.37 -0.98
N GLU A 224 -13.19 4.67 -1.99
CA GLU A 224 -13.28 6.02 -2.56
C GLU A 224 -14.23 6.93 -1.74
N PRO A 225 -15.43 6.49 -1.30
CA PRO A 225 -16.24 7.24 -0.34
C PRO A 225 -15.55 7.48 1.01
N ALA A 226 -14.76 6.52 1.48
CA ALA A 226 -14.04 6.62 2.75
C ALA A 226 -13.02 7.78 2.78
N TYR A 227 -12.48 8.18 1.63
CA TYR A 227 -11.52 9.28 1.53
C TYR A 227 -12.06 10.60 2.09
N ALA A 228 -13.31 10.97 1.82
CA ALA A 228 -13.87 12.25 2.27
C ALA A 228 -13.87 12.36 3.81
N ALA A 229 -14.20 11.28 4.50
CA ALA A 229 -14.11 11.21 5.96
C ALA A 229 -12.64 11.21 6.42
N THR A 230 -11.78 10.50 5.72
CA THR A 230 -10.34 10.38 6.03
C THR A 230 -9.61 11.72 5.94
N ALA A 231 -9.95 12.54 4.94
CA ALA A 231 -9.34 13.85 4.70
C ALA A 231 -9.51 14.81 5.89
N THR A 232 -10.61 14.71 6.64
CA THR A 232 -10.89 15.56 7.81
C THR A 232 -9.94 15.30 8.98
N TRP A 233 -9.26 14.15 9.01
CA TRP A 233 -8.33 13.75 10.07
C TRP A 233 -6.85 14.00 9.71
N ALA A 234 -6.59 14.47 8.48
CA ALA A 234 -5.23 14.74 8.05
C ALA A 234 -4.59 15.90 8.82
N ASN A 235 -3.28 15.81 9.07
CA ASN A 235 -2.52 16.86 9.75
C ASN A 235 -2.17 18.04 8.83
N THR A 236 -2.11 17.81 7.52
CA THR A 236 -1.69 18.81 6.53
C THR A 236 -2.45 18.60 5.22
N ILE A 237 -2.81 19.71 4.59
CA ILE A 237 -3.42 19.71 3.25
C ILE A 237 -2.34 20.14 2.24
N ILE A 238 -2.15 19.32 1.21
CA ILE A 238 -1.31 19.62 0.05
C ILE A 238 -2.26 20.08 -1.06
N ASP A 239 -2.17 21.33 -1.49
CA ASP A 239 -2.98 21.84 -2.59
C ASP A 239 -2.39 21.42 -3.94
N ASN A 240 -3.18 20.69 -4.74
CA ASN A 240 -2.84 20.25 -6.09
C ASN A 240 -3.92 20.69 -7.10
N ASN A 241 -4.49 21.86 -6.91
CA ASN A 241 -5.46 22.46 -7.84
C ASN A 241 -4.81 23.36 -8.90
N GLY A 242 -3.52 23.63 -8.76
CA GLY A 242 -2.72 24.43 -9.69
C GLY A 242 -2.11 23.61 -10.83
N PRO A 243 -1.18 24.18 -11.61
CA PRO A 243 -0.39 23.46 -12.61
C PRO A 243 0.47 22.39 -11.92
N VAL A 244 0.90 21.38 -12.70
CA VAL A 244 1.63 20.22 -12.17
C VAL A 244 2.90 20.63 -11.40
N GLU A 245 3.56 21.67 -11.87
CA GLU A 245 4.79 22.23 -11.32
C GLU A 245 4.59 22.83 -9.93
N ALA A 246 3.35 23.23 -9.57
CA ALA A 246 3.03 23.81 -8.27
C ALA A 246 2.98 22.76 -7.14
N LEU A 247 2.83 21.49 -7.44
CA LEU A 247 2.75 20.43 -6.43
C LEU A 247 4.05 20.30 -5.63
N ARG A 248 5.20 20.36 -6.31
CA ARG A 248 6.50 20.23 -5.66
C ARG A 248 6.76 21.31 -4.58
N PRO A 249 6.56 22.61 -4.83
CA PRO A 249 6.64 23.66 -3.80
C PRO A 249 5.72 23.42 -2.60
N GLU A 250 4.52 22.88 -2.80
CA GLU A 250 3.59 22.54 -1.72
C GLU A 250 4.14 21.41 -0.83
N VAL A 251 4.70 20.35 -1.44
CA VAL A 251 5.37 19.28 -0.69
C VAL A 251 6.57 19.81 0.09
N GLU A 252 7.39 20.67 -0.53
CA GLU A 252 8.53 21.30 0.13
C GLU A 252 8.10 22.18 1.32
N ARG A 253 7.01 22.92 1.18
CA ARG A 253 6.42 23.73 2.26
C ARG A 253 6.02 22.83 3.44
N ALA A 254 5.33 21.73 3.18
CA ALA A 254 4.89 20.79 4.19
C ALA A 254 6.07 20.07 4.87
N ALA A 255 7.10 19.69 4.11
CA ALA A 255 8.31 19.06 4.62
C ALA A 255 9.09 20.02 5.54
N ARG A 256 9.24 21.28 5.14
CA ARG A 256 9.89 22.33 5.99
C ARG A 256 9.14 22.54 7.30
N ALA A 257 7.81 22.53 7.29
CA ALA A 257 7.02 22.66 8.52
C ALA A 257 7.29 21.53 9.52
N LEU A 258 7.70 20.35 9.04
CA LEU A 258 8.11 19.22 9.86
C LEU A 258 9.64 19.14 10.07
N GLN A 259 10.39 20.15 9.65
CA GLN A 259 11.86 20.19 9.74
C GLN A 259 12.53 18.98 9.06
N ILE A 260 11.96 18.51 7.94
CA ILE A 260 12.53 17.46 7.12
C ILE A 260 13.50 18.11 6.13
N GLN A 261 14.74 17.62 6.14
CA GLN A 261 15.79 18.14 5.26
C GLN A 261 15.91 17.31 4.00
N LYS A 262 16.25 17.96 2.87
CA LYS A 262 16.59 17.25 1.64
C LYS A 262 17.89 16.47 1.83
N VAL A 263 17.96 15.32 1.19
CA VAL A 263 19.23 14.59 1.07
C VAL A 263 20.14 15.29 0.04
N ALA A 264 21.43 15.25 0.29
CA ALA A 264 22.42 15.89 -0.58
C ALA A 264 22.63 15.11 -1.88
#